data_50f03a8d0a43100192a4c49e51da7bdd
#
_entry.id   50f03a8d0a43100192a4c49e51da7bdd
#
_cell.length_a   1.000
_cell.length_b   1.000
_cell.length_c   1.000
_cell.angle_alpha   90.00
_cell.angle_beta   90.00
_cell.angle_gamma   90.00
#
_symmetry.space_group_name_H-M   'P 1'
#
loop_
_entity.id
_entity.type
_entity.pdbx_description
1 polymer ?
#
loop_
_entity_poly.entity_id
_entity_poly.type
_entity_poly.pdbx_seq_one_letter_code
_entity_poly.pdbx_strand_id
1 'polypeptide(L)'
;MSKEKNVGVEFIRLCATIGVIMNHVGVCWISAYGDTANANGLVLFKTINGLAFWPVPCFMMITGFLLLSRQPIDYNKAFCYFKRIAILLALFGTLFASMELFFKTKSLTLDLFVNSFVDMIQGKTWNHLWYLYMLLGIYLILPIFSWKNTPPHSKQLLILLLIIFFFTSILPCVKQDIGIVFPLSSVYVGYLLLGYFLSIEDRK
;
A
#
# COMPACT_ATOMS: atom_id res chain seq x y z
N MET A 1 12.04 -6.09 28.31
CA MET A 1 10.76 -6.76 28.01
C MET A 1 10.80 -7.25 26.57
N SER A 2 10.84 -8.55 26.36
CA SER A 2 10.73 -9.15 25.03
C SER A 2 9.35 -8.76 24.46
N LYS A 3 9.33 -8.15 23.27
CA LYS A 3 8.08 -7.90 22.55
C LYS A 3 7.50 -9.26 22.21
N GLU A 4 6.46 -9.70 22.93
CA GLU A 4 5.68 -10.84 22.46
C GLU A 4 5.23 -10.55 21.03
N LYS A 5 5.71 -11.37 20.12
CA LYS A 5 5.28 -11.29 18.71
C LYS A 5 3.83 -11.77 18.68
N ASN A 6 2.94 -10.93 18.21
CA ASN A 6 1.56 -11.36 17.98
C ASN A 6 1.56 -12.35 16.80
N VAL A 7 1.47 -13.63 17.13
CA VAL A 7 1.53 -14.75 16.16
C VAL A 7 0.46 -14.59 15.08
N GLY A 8 -0.74 -14.11 15.44
CA GLY A 8 -1.82 -13.88 14.49
C GLY A 8 -1.46 -12.82 13.43
N VAL A 9 -0.84 -11.71 13.87
CA VAL A 9 -0.38 -10.64 12.95
C VAL A 9 0.71 -11.16 12.01
N GLU A 10 1.67 -11.95 12.51
CA GLU A 10 2.72 -12.53 11.66
C GLU A 10 2.14 -13.55 10.67
N PHE A 11 1.16 -14.34 11.07
CA PHE A 11 0.47 -15.27 10.18
C PHE A 11 -0.30 -14.54 9.07
N ILE A 12 -1.06 -13.49 9.41
CA ILE A 12 -1.75 -12.67 8.40
C ILE A 12 -0.74 -12.03 7.44
N ARG A 13 0.40 -11.55 7.96
CA ARG A 13 1.47 -10.98 7.13
C ARG A 13 2.05 -11.99 6.16
N LEU A 14 2.27 -13.23 6.60
CA LEU A 14 2.73 -14.33 5.74
C LEU A 14 1.73 -14.62 4.63
N CYS A 15 0.46 -14.79 4.97
CA CYS A 15 -0.61 -15.02 3.99
C CYS A 15 -0.71 -13.86 2.99
N ALA A 16 -0.64 -12.60 3.47
CA ALA A 16 -0.66 -11.43 2.62
C ALA A 16 0.56 -11.38 1.67
N THR A 17 1.75 -11.76 2.14
CA THR A 17 2.93 -11.85 1.29
C THR A 17 2.74 -12.86 0.16
N ILE A 18 2.21 -14.05 0.46
CA ILE A 18 1.88 -15.07 -0.56
C ILE A 18 0.85 -14.50 -1.55
N GLY A 19 -0.19 -13.82 -1.06
CA GLY A 19 -1.20 -13.20 -1.92
C GLY A 19 -0.63 -12.14 -2.87
N VAL A 20 0.34 -11.31 -2.41
CA VAL A 20 1.06 -10.36 -3.29
C VAL A 20 1.81 -11.10 -4.39
N ILE A 21 2.53 -12.16 -4.06
CA ILE A 21 3.27 -12.97 -5.04
C ILE A 21 2.30 -13.56 -6.07
N MET A 22 1.20 -14.13 -5.62
CA MET A 22 0.16 -14.69 -6.51
C MET A 22 -0.41 -13.63 -7.45
N ASN A 23 -0.69 -12.42 -6.94
CA ASN A 23 -1.18 -11.32 -7.76
C ASN A 23 -0.18 -10.95 -8.86
N HIS A 24 1.10 -10.78 -8.51
CA HIS A 24 2.12 -10.42 -9.50
C HIS A 24 2.35 -11.52 -10.53
N VAL A 25 2.40 -12.77 -10.12
CA VAL A 25 2.49 -13.92 -11.05
C VAL A 25 1.27 -13.95 -11.98
N GLY A 26 0.06 -13.74 -11.45
CA GLY A 26 -1.17 -13.68 -12.24
C GLY A 26 -1.17 -12.57 -13.28
N VAL A 27 -0.75 -11.36 -12.90
CA VAL A 27 -0.62 -10.22 -13.83
C VAL A 27 0.41 -10.49 -14.91
N CYS A 28 1.59 -10.99 -14.54
CA CYS A 28 2.63 -11.35 -15.52
C CYS A 28 2.16 -12.43 -16.49
N TRP A 29 1.46 -13.45 -16.00
CA TRP A 29 0.93 -14.50 -16.84
C TRP A 29 -0.14 -13.98 -17.82
N ILE A 30 -1.09 -13.17 -17.34
CA ILE A 30 -2.13 -12.55 -18.18
C ILE A 30 -1.50 -11.66 -19.25
N SER A 31 -0.46 -10.90 -18.90
CA SER A 31 0.26 -10.05 -19.85
C SER A 31 1.02 -10.83 -20.92
N ALA A 32 1.58 -12.00 -20.56
CA ALA A 32 2.39 -12.80 -21.46
C ALA A 32 1.55 -13.72 -22.38
N TYR A 33 0.45 -14.25 -21.86
CA TYR A 33 -0.30 -15.33 -22.51
C TYR A 33 -1.79 -15.01 -22.68
N GLY A 34 -2.29 -13.87 -22.21
CA GLY A 34 -3.72 -13.55 -22.19
C GLY A 34 -4.39 -13.61 -23.58
N ASP A 35 -3.67 -13.22 -24.63
CA ASP A 35 -4.20 -13.21 -26.01
C ASP A 35 -4.22 -14.61 -26.66
N THR A 36 -3.39 -15.54 -26.17
CA THR A 36 -3.27 -16.91 -26.70
C THR A 36 -3.94 -17.97 -25.82
N ALA A 37 -4.30 -17.60 -24.60
CA ALA A 37 -4.92 -18.51 -23.66
C ALA A 37 -6.35 -18.89 -24.08
N ASN A 38 -6.76 -20.14 -23.79
CA ASN A 38 -8.16 -20.52 -23.93
C ASN A 38 -9.05 -19.73 -22.93
N ALA A 39 -10.33 -19.58 -23.27
CA ALA A 39 -11.27 -18.79 -22.48
C ALA A 39 -11.34 -19.23 -21.00
N ASN A 40 -11.33 -20.55 -20.73
CA ASN A 40 -11.40 -21.09 -19.38
C ASN A 40 -10.14 -20.76 -18.56
N GLY A 41 -8.96 -20.89 -19.15
CA GLY A 41 -7.69 -20.53 -18.51
C GLY A 41 -7.64 -19.03 -18.18
N LEU A 42 -8.06 -18.18 -19.12
CA LEU A 42 -8.09 -16.74 -18.91
C LEU A 42 -9.06 -16.33 -17.78
N VAL A 43 -10.26 -16.93 -17.73
CA VAL A 43 -11.23 -16.70 -16.65
C VAL A 43 -10.65 -17.15 -15.31
N LEU A 44 -10.04 -18.33 -15.24
CA LEU A 44 -9.43 -18.84 -14.01
C LEU A 44 -8.35 -17.89 -13.49
N PHE A 45 -7.41 -17.47 -14.34
CA PHE A 45 -6.34 -16.56 -13.91
C PHE A 45 -6.83 -15.17 -13.53
N LYS A 46 -7.82 -14.60 -14.25
CA LYS A 46 -8.46 -13.34 -13.88
C LYS A 46 -9.17 -13.44 -12.53
N THR A 47 -9.82 -14.56 -12.25
CA THR A 47 -10.50 -14.81 -10.96
C THR A 47 -9.49 -14.92 -9.82
N ILE A 48 -8.44 -15.71 -9.98
CA ILE A 48 -7.36 -15.85 -8.98
C ILE A 48 -6.71 -14.49 -8.72
N ASN A 49 -6.42 -13.75 -9.78
CA ASN A 49 -5.83 -12.41 -9.66
C ASN A 49 -6.77 -11.44 -8.94
N GLY A 50 -8.07 -11.46 -9.26
CA GLY A 50 -9.09 -10.65 -8.58
C GLY A 50 -9.19 -10.97 -7.09
N LEU A 51 -9.14 -12.26 -6.73
CA LEU A 51 -9.10 -12.69 -5.33
C LEU A 51 -7.81 -12.29 -4.60
N ALA A 52 -6.74 -11.97 -5.30
CA ALA A 52 -5.44 -11.60 -4.72
C ALA A 52 -5.25 -10.09 -4.49
N PHE A 53 -6.31 -9.28 -4.45
CA PHE A 53 -6.21 -7.84 -4.15
C PHE A 53 -6.25 -7.49 -2.64
N TRP A 54 -6.69 -8.41 -1.78
CA TRP A 54 -6.80 -8.19 -0.34
C TRP A 54 -5.47 -7.98 0.43
N PRO A 55 -4.28 -8.40 -0.05
CA PRO A 55 -3.04 -8.30 0.73
C PRO A 55 -2.63 -6.86 1.07
N VAL A 56 -2.79 -5.93 0.13
CA VAL A 56 -2.42 -4.52 0.36
C VAL A 56 -3.28 -3.87 1.45
N PRO A 57 -4.62 -3.99 1.44
CA PRO A 57 -5.46 -3.65 2.57
C PRO A 57 -4.98 -4.25 3.90
N CYS A 58 -4.65 -5.53 3.94
CA CYS A 58 -4.17 -6.18 5.16
C CYS A 58 -2.85 -5.60 5.67
N PHE A 59 -1.88 -5.31 4.79
CA PHE A 59 -0.65 -4.63 5.21
C PHE A 59 -0.91 -3.24 5.79
N MET A 60 -1.86 -2.50 5.22
CA MET A 60 -2.26 -1.20 5.77
C MET A 60 -2.91 -1.33 7.15
N MET A 61 -3.83 -2.29 7.30
CA MET A 61 -4.47 -2.58 8.60
C MET A 61 -3.44 -3.01 9.65
N ILE A 62 -2.50 -3.88 9.31
CA ILE A 62 -1.39 -4.29 10.19
C ILE A 62 -0.54 -3.07 10.58
N THR A 63 -0.26 -2.17 9.64
CA THR A 63 0.49 -0.94 9.91
C THR A 63 -0.25 -0.06 10.92
N GLY A 64 -1.54 0.16 10.72
CA GLY A 64 -2.40 0.91 11.65
C GLY A 64 -2.48 0.25 13.02
N PHE A 65 -2.73 -1.07 13.05
CA PHE A 65 -2.78 -1.88 14.27
C PHE A 65 -1.49 -1.79 15.08
N LEU A 66 -0.32 -1.89 14.46
CA LEU A 66 0.97 -1.92 15.14
C LEU A 66 1.53 -0.54 15.47
N LEU A 67 1.38 0.43 14.58
CA LEU A 67 2.02 1.74 14.73
C LEU A 67 1.17 2.71 15.54
N LEU A 68 -0.13 2.84 15.22
CA LEU A 68 -0.98 3.81 15.89
C LEU A 68 -1.41 3.35 17.30
N SER A 69 -1.37 2.04 17.58
CA SER A 69 -1.82 1.49 18.86
C SER A 69 -0.79 1.54 19.99
N ARG A 70 0.50 1.63 19.66
CA ARG A 70 1.57 1.40 20.65
C ARG A 70 2.07 2.65 21.35
N GLN A 71 2.22 3.75 20.66
CA GLN A 71 2.67 5.04 21.21
C GLN A 71 2.39 6.17 20.21
N PRO A 72 2.23 7.41 20.70
CA PRO A 72 2.21 8.56 19.82
C PRO A 72 3.44 8.57 18.91
N ILE A 73 3.21 8.70 17.62
CA ILE A 73 4.28 8.82 16.63
C ILE A 73 4.50 10.30 16.38
N ASP A 74 5.64 10.82 16.81
CA ASP A 74 6.06 12.16 16.48
C ASP A 74 6.65 12.24 15.05
N TYR A 75 6.83 13.46 14.56
CA TYR A 75 7.38 13.70 13.21
C TYR A 75 8.78 13.11 13.02
N ASN A 76 9.64 13.10 14.06
CA ASN A 76 10.99 12.54 13.97
C ASN A 76 10.94 11.03 13.70
N LYS A 77 10.04 10.33 14.39
CA LYS A 77 9.86 8.89 14.24
C LYS A 77 9.24 8.54 12.88
N ALA A 78 8.22 9.30 12.47
CA ALA A 78 7.60 9.17 11.15
C ALA A 78 8.62 9.42 10.03
N PHE A 79 9.47 10.44 10.18
CA PHE A 79 10.54 10.75 9.24
C PHE A 79 11.61 9.64 9.15
N CYS A 80 11.91 8.96 10.26
CA CYS A 80 12.78 7.78 10.22
C CYS A 80 12.19 6.65 9.37
N TYR A 81 10.88 6.40 9.49
CA TYR A 81 10.20 5.41 8.64
C TYR A 81 10.17 5.86 7.17
N PHE A 82 9.82 7.13 6.93
CA PHE A 82 9.86 7.74 5.59
C PHE A 82 11.22 7.58 4.94
N LYS A 83 12.30 8.01 5.63
CA LYS A 83 13.67 7.93 5.12
C LYS A 83 14.07 6.49 4.77
N ARG A 84 13.71 5.52 5.58
CA ARG A 84 14.00 4.10 5.32
C ARG A 84 13.35 3.62 4.02
N ILE A 85 12.08 3.95 3.80
CA ILE A 85 11.38 3.57 2.57
C ILE A 85 11.89 4.37 1.37
N ALA A 86 12.18 5.67 1.54
CA ALA A 86 12.76 6.49 0.47
C ALA A 86 14.10 5.94 -0.02
N ILE A 87 14.98 5.50 0.88
CA ILE A 87 16.25 4.85 0.51
C ILE A 87 16.00 3.55 -0.25
N LEU A 88 15.09 2.69 0.23
CA LEU A 88 14.73 1.45 -0.47
C LEU A 88 14.17 1.73 -1.86
N LEU A 89 13.28 2.72 -1.98
CA LEU A 89 12.70 3.13 -3.25
C LEU A 89 13.78 3.69 -4.19
N ALA A 90 14.70 4.55 -3.70
CA ALA A 90 15.79 5.08 -4.49
C ALA A 90 16.71 3.98 -5.03
N LEU A 91 17.06 3.01 -4.21
CA LEU A 91 17.93 1.90 -4.61
C LEU A 91 17.23 0.96 -5.60
N PHE A 92 16.12 0.37 -5.21
CA PHE A 92 15.43 -0.62 -6.02
C PHE A 92 14.68 0.01 -7.20
N GLY A 93 14.09 1.20 -7.01
CA GLY A 93 13.40 1.91 -8.09
C GLY A 93 14.34 2.29 -9.23
N THR A 94 15.51 2.85 -8.90
CA THR A 94 16.53 3.17 -9.91
C THR A 94 17.10 1.91 -10.55
N LEU A 95 17.35 0.85 -9.77
CA LEU A 95 17.85 -0.41 -10.29
C LEU A 95 16.88 -1.03 -11.31
N PHE A 96 15.60 -1.16 -10.96
CA PHE A 96 14.59 -1.74 -11.85
C PHE A 96 14.34 -0.86 -13.10
N ALA A 97 14.29 0.47 -12.94
CA ALA A 97 14.21 1.38 -14.09
C ALA A 97 15.42 1.25 -15.01
N SER A 98 16.63 1.14 -14.43
CA SER A 98 17.86 0.92 -15.21
C SER A 98 17.84 -0.40 -15.99
N MET A 99 17.36 -1.47 -15.37
CA MET A 99 17.19 -2.75 -16.04
C MET A 99 16.20 -2.65 -17.21
N GLU A 100 15.07 -1.99 -17.02
CA GLU A 100 14.07 -1.80 -18.06
C GLU A 100 14.63 -1.00 -19.24
N LEU A 101 15.29 0.13 -18.96
CA LEU A 101 15.94 0.94 -20.00
C LEU A 101 17.06 0.19 -20.71
N PHE A 102 17.87 -0.58 -19.97
CA PHE A 102 18.91 -1.42 -20.58
C PHE A 102 18.32 -2.47 -21.54
N PHE A 103 17.24 -3.13 -21.16
CA PHE A 103 16.59 -4.11 -22.06
C PHE A 103 16.03 -3.45 -23.32
N LYS A 104 15.60 -2.18 -23.26
CA LYS A 104 15.10 -1.41 -24.41
C LYS A 104 16.23 -0.89 -25.30
N THR A 105 17.29 -0.33 -24.71
CA THR A 105 18.37 0.38 -25.45
C THR A 105 19.57 -0.50 -25.77
N LYS A 106 19.77 -1.61 -25.02
CA LYS A 106 20.94 -2.49 -25.11
C LYS A 106 22.28 -1.77 -24.88
N SER A 107 22.28 -0.59 -24.26
CA SER A 107 23.44 0.23 -23.99
C SER A 107 23.55 0.55 -22.51
N LEU A 108 24.76 0.46 -21.94
CA LEU A 108 25.06 0.88 -20.58
C LEU A 108 25.79 2.23 -20.66
N THR A 109 25.08 3.30 -20.39
CA THR A 109 25.61 4.66 -20.36
C THR A 109 25.32 5.32 -19.02
N LEU A 110 26.08 6.36 -18.66
CA LEU A 110 25.80 7.13 -17.45
C LEU A 110 24.41 7.78 -17.52
N ASP A 111 24.01 8.26 -18.71
CA ASP A 111 22.70 8.85 -18.96
C ASP A 111 21.54 7.89 -18.67
N LEU A 112 21.77 6.58 -18.87
CA LEU A 112 20.77 5.56 -18.52
C LEU A 112 20.45 5.60 -17.02
N PHE A 113 21.44 5.69 -16.16
CA PHE A 113 21.24 5.75 -14.71
C PHE A 113 20.57 7.06 -14.26
N VAL A 114 20.99 8.19 -14.87
CA VAL A 114 20.37 9.50 -14.59
C VAL A 114 18.89 9.49 -14.98
N ASN A 115 18.57 9.03 -16.19
CA ASN A 115 17.19 8.92 -16.65
C ASN A 115 16.37 7.96 -15.79
N SER A 116 16.94 6.82 -15.39
CA SER A 116 16.30 5.87 -14.49
C SER A 116 15.98 6.47 -13.12
N PHE A 117 16.88 7.29 -12.60
CA PHE A 117 16.64 7.99 -11.34
C PHE A 117 15.53 9.05 -11.47
N VAL A 118 15.49 9.78 -12.57
CA VAL A 118 14.41 10.72 -12.88
C VAL A 118 13.08 10.00 -13.04
N ASP A 119 13.04 8.88 -13.75
CA ASP A 119 11.84 8.07 -13.91
C ASP A 119 11.35 7.52 -12.56
N MET A 120 12.26 7.13 -11.68
CA MET A 120 11.93 6.73 -10.32
C MET A 120 11.30 7.89 -9.55
N ILE A 121 11.84 9.11 -9.58
CA ILE A 121 11.26 10.27 -8.90
C ILE A 121 9.86 10.60 -9.46
N GLN A 122 9.65 10.43 -10.76
CA GLN A 122 8.38 10.69 -11.44
C GLN A 122 7.33 9.57 -11.25
N GLY A 123 7.69 8.48 -10.54
CA GLY A 123 6.80 7.33 -10.39
C GLY A 123 6.63 6.49 -11.66
N LYS A 124 7.48 6.68 -12.66
CA LYS A 124 7.48 5.95 -13.94
C LYS A 124 8.33 4.67 -13.89
N THR A 125 8.33 4.01 -12.75
CA THR A 125 9.03 2.74 -12.55
C THR A 125 8.05 1.57 -12.68
N TRP A 126 8.56 0.36 -12.54
CA TRP A 126 7.74 -0.85 -12.55
C TRP A 126 6.50 -0.71 -11.64
N ASN A 127 5.36 -1.07 -12.16
CA ASN A 127 4.05 -0.99 -11.49
C ASN A 127 4.02 -1.60 -10.09
N HIS A 128 4.97 -2.49 -9.75
CA HIS A 128 5.05 -3.13 -8.45
C HIS A 128 5.52 -2.19 -7.33
N LEU A 129 6.18 -1.08 -7.66
CA LEU A 129 6.73 -0.15 -6.69
C LEU A 129 5.73 0.93 -6.22
N TRP A 130 4.55 1.02 -6.82
CA TRP A 130 3.51 1.99 -6.43
C TRP A 130 3.20 1.96 -4.92
N TYR A 131 3.28 0.78 -4.30
CA TYR A 131 3.06 0.59 -2.88
C TYR A 131 4.07 1.35 -2.01
N LEU A 132 5.34 1.46 -2.42
CA LEU A 132 6.37 2.21 -1.70
C LEU A 132 6.09 3.72 -1.76
N TYR A 133 5.64 4.26 -2.90
CA TYR A 133 5.24 5.67 -3.01
C TYR A 133 4.03 5.97 -2.10
N MET A 134 3.06 5.08 -2.07
CA MET A 134 1.91 5.19 -1.17
C MET A 134 2.35 5.19 0.30
N LEU A 135 3.27 4.29 0.69
CA LEU A 135 3.81 4.24 2.06
C LEU A 135 4.54 5.52 2.44
N LEU A 136 5.30 6.14 1.51
CA LEU A 136 5.93 7.43 1.76
C LEU A 136 4.89 8.49 2.13
N GLY A 137 3.81 8.60 1.36
CA GLY A 137 2.70 9.50 1.66
C GLY A 137 2.07 9.22 3.03
N ILE A 138 1.81 7.95 3.35
CA ILE A 138 1.23 7.54 4.64
C ILE A 138 2.14 7.91 5.80
N TYR A 139 3.45 7.68 5.72
CA TYR A 139 4.36 8.04 6.82
C TYR A 139 4.45 9.55 7.06
N LEU A 140 4.26 10.40 6.04
CA LEU A 140 4.18 11.85 6.24
C LEU A 140 2.93 12.29 7.00
N ILE A 141 1.79 11.63 6.76
CA ILE A 141 0.53 11.97 7.43
C ILE A 141 0.31 11.21 8.75
N LEU A 142 1.09 10.17 9.02
CA LEU A 142 0.94 9.30 10.19
C LEU A 142 0.93 10.05 11.54
N PRO A 143 1.76 11.10 11.77
CA PRO A 143 1.72 11.87 13.01
C PRO A 143 0.38 12.59 13.24
N ILE A 144 -0.36 12.94 12.19
CA ILE A 144 -1.67 13.59 12.29
C ILE A 144 -2.68 12.66 12.96
N PHE A 145 -2.59 11.36 12.70
CA PHE A 145 -3.45 10.32 13.28
C PHE A 145 -2.92 9.74 14.59
N SER A 146 -1.80 10.27 15.09
CA SER A 146 -1.18 9.81 16.32
C SER A 146 -1.62 10.67 17.50
N TRP A 147 -2.69 10.27 18.16
CA TRP A 147 -3.25 11.00 19.32
C TRP A 147 -2.39 10.80 20.56
N LYS A 148 -1.81 11.90 21.08
CA LYS A 148 -0.90 11.86 22.24
C LYS A 148 -1.63 11.71 23.58
N ASN A 149 -2.77 12.38 23.77
CA ASN A 149 -3.38 12.53 25.08
C ASN A 149 -4.78 11.91 25.21
N THR A 150 -5.58 11.94 24.17
CA THR A 150 -6.93 11.38 24.17
C THR A 150 -7.17 10.68 22.85
N PRO A 151 -7.07 9.34 22.80
CA PRO A 151 -7.47 8.60 21.60
C PRO A 151 -8.96 8.88 21.32
N PRO A 152 -9.38 8.98 20.06
CA PRO A 152 -10.79 9.17 19.75
C PRO A 152 -11.59 7.99 20.31
N HIS A 153 -12.77 8.29 20.81
CA HIS A 153 -13.69 7.21 21.18
C HIS A 153 -13.95 6.32 19.95
N SER A 154 -14.06 5.01 20.17
CA SER A 154 -14.31 4.04 19.08
C SER A 154 -15.50 4.44 18.19
N LYS A 155 -16.55 5.06 18.75
CA LYS A 155 -17.69 5.60 17.98
C LYS A 155 -17.30 6.71 17.01
N GLN A 156 -16.42 7.65 17.42
CA GLN A 156 -15.96 8.74 16.56
C GLN A 156 -15.09 8.21 15.43
N LEU A 157 -14.22 7.25 15.72
CA LEU A 157 -13.38 6.58 14.74
C LEU A 157 -14.23 5.77 13.74
N LEU A 158 -15.25 5.08 14.23
CA LEU A 158 -16.20 4.35 13.36
C LEU A 158 -16.94 5.31 12.41
N ILE A 159 -17.42 6.46 12.91
CA ILE A 159 -18.07 7.46 12.06
C ILE A 159 -17.10 7.96 10.98
N LEU A 160 -15.85 8.26 11.32
CA LEU A 160 -14.83 8.68 10.36
C LEU A 160 -14.58 7.60 9.29
N LEU A 161 -14.49 6.34 9.71
CA LEU A 161 -14.32 5.20 8.79
C LEU A 161 -15.51 5.05 7.85
N LEU A 162 -16.74 5.20 8.34
CA LEU A 162 -17.95 5.15 7.51
C LEU A 162 -17.99 6.31 6.50
N ILE A 163 -17.56 7.51 6.90
CA ILE A 163 -17.45 8.67 6.00
C ILE A 163 -16.41 8.38 4.91
N ILE A 164 -15.21 7.93 5.27
CA ILE A 164 -14.17 7.58 4.30
C ILE A 164 -14.69 6.50 3.35
N PHE A 165 -15.29 5.43 3.86
CA PHE A 165 -15.85 4.34 3.05
C PHE A 165 -16.93 4.82 2.08
N PHE A 166 -17.83 5.70 2.54
CA PHE A 166 -18.85 6.30 1.68
C PHE A 166 -18.24 7.05 0.50
N PHE A 167 -17.29 7.97 0.77
CA PHE A 167 -16.65 8.79 -0.27
C PHE A 167 -15.71 8.02 -1.18
N THR A 168 -15.05 6.96 -0.69
CA THR A 168 -14.05 6.21 -1.47
C THR A 168 -14.62 5.01 -2.21
N SER A 169 -15.74 4.44 -1.74
CA SER A 169 -16.27 3.19 -2.27
C SER A 169 -17.68 3.32 -2.80
N ILE A 170 -18.61 3.95 -2.05
CA ILE A 170 -20.02 4.02 -2.44
C ILE A 170 -20.22 5.11 -3.49
N LEU A 171 -19.74 6.32 -3.24
CA LEU A 171 -19.95 7.46 -4.12
C LEU A 171 -19.42 7.24 -5.55
N PRO A 172 -18.22 6.70 -5.79
CA PRO A 172 -17.75 6.38 -7.14
C PRO A 172 -18.60 5.34 -7.87
N CYS A 173 -19.23 4.40 -7.13
CA CYS A 173 -20.12 3.40 -7.73
C CYS A 173 -21.41 4.02 -8.30
N VAL A 174 -21.87 5.14 -7.76
CA VAL A 174 -23.08 5.85 -8.22
C VAL A 174 -22.82 6.71 -9.45
N LYS A 175 -21.57 6.76 -9.95
CA LYS A 175 -21.16 7.53 -11.14
C LYS A 175 -21.59 9.00 -11.13
N GLN A 176 -21.68 9.61 -9.97
CA GLN A 176 -21.90 11.05 -9.88
C GLN A 176 -20.55 11.74 -9.80
N ASP A 177 -20.20 12.52 -10.81
CA ASP A 177 -19.08 13.46 -10.80
C ASP A 177 -19.38 14.61 -9.82
N ILE A 178 -19.36 14.28 -8.53
CA ILE A 178 -19.44 15.29 -7.50
C ILE A 178 -18.02 15.85 -7.38
N GLY A 179 -17.83 17.10 -7.78
CA GLY A 179 -16.52 17.81 -7.72
C GLY A 179 -15.98 18.05 -6.30
N ILE A 180 -16.48 17.31 -5.31
CA ILE A 180 -16.00 17.33 -3.93
C ILE A 180 -14.94 16.26 -3.77
N VAL A 181 -13.66 16.67 -3.83
CA VAL A 181 -12.54 15.82 -3.47
C VAL A 181 -12.43 15.81 -1.95
N PHE A 182 -12.77 14.69 -1.33
CA PHE A 182 -12.55 14.54 0.11
C PHE A 182 -11.02 14.46 0.38
N PRO A 183 -10.46 15.31 1.29
CA PRO A 183 -9.00 15.39 1.51
C PRO A 183 -8.33 14.08 1.92
N LEU A 184 -9.09 13.12 2.44
CA LEU A 184 -8.64 11.79 2.83
C LEU A 184 -9.14 10.70 1.86
N SER A 185 -9.29 11.03 0.58
CA SER A 185 -9.87 10.15 -0.46
C SER A 185 -9.06 8.88 -0.76
N SER A 186 -7.92 8.69 -0.12
CA SER A 186 -7.19 7.44 -0.24
C SER A 186 -7.84 6.34 0.60
N VAL A 187 -8.39 5.33 -0.04
CA VAL A 187 -8.93 4.14 0.63
C VAL A 187 -7.92 3.48 1.58
N TYR A 188 -6.63 3.64 1.32
CA TYR A 188 -5.54 3.09 2.14
C TYR A 188 -5.43 3.76 3.51
N VAL A 189 -5.77 5.04 3.62
CA VAL A 189 -5.91 5.72 4.92
C VAL A 189 -7.07 5.12 5.71
N GLY A 190 -8.16 4.78 5.06
CA GLY A 190 -9.29 4.05 5.66
C GLY A 190 -8.85 2.71 6.25
N TYR A 191 -8.10 1.91 5.50
CA TYR A 191 -7.56 0.64 6.00
C TYR A 191 -6.57 0.82 7.15
N LEU A 192 -5.72 1.85 7.11
CA LEU A 192 -4.82 2.18 8.21
C LEU A 192 -5.61 2.46 9.52
N LEU A 193 -6.63 3.30 9.43
CA LEU A 193 -7.48 3.66 10.56
C LEU A 193 -8.35 2.49 11.03
N LEU A 194 -8.82 1.64 10.10
CA LEU A 194 -9.54 0.40 10.45
C LEU A 194 -8.65 -0.54 11.29
N GLY A 195 -7.39 -0.71 10.91
CA GLY A 195 -6.43 -1.48 11.71
C GLY A 195 -6.23 -0.90 13.11
N TYR A 196 -6.18 0.43 13.23
CA TYR A 196 -6.14 1.09 14.54
C TYR A 196 -7.43 0.87 15.34
N PHE A 197 -8.60 0.99 14.71
CA PHE A 197 -9.89 0.70 15.34
C PHE A 197 -9.93 -0.71 15.93
N LEU A 198 -9.53 -1.73 15.18
CA LEU A 198 -9.45 -3.11 15.63
C LEU A 198 -8.52 -3.26 16.85
N SER A 199 -7.42 -2.51 16.91
CA SER A 199 -6.51 -2.54 18.05
C SER A 199 -7.10 -1.94 19.34
N ILE A 200 -8.08 -1.04 19.22
CA ILE A 200 -8.80 -0.46 20.36
C ILE A 200 -9.83 -1.47 20.91
N GLU A 201 -10.55 -2.13 20.01
CA GLU A 201 -11.58 -3.12 20.40
C GLU A 201 -10.94 -4.39 20.99
N ASP A 202 -9.79 -4.83 20.50
CA ASP A 202 -9.03 -5.98 21.05
C ASP A 202 -8.54 -5.74 22.48
N ARG A 203 -8.45 -4.48 22.93
CA ARG A 203 -8.00 -4.10 24.28
C ARG A 203 -9.14 -3.88 25.28
N LYS A 204 -10.38 -4.00 24.88
CA LYS A 204 -11.55 -3.94 25.76
C LYS A 204 -11.87 -5.30 26.34
#